data_58d406601ca1f02a2cfec78bde5b11f6
#
_entry.id   58d406601ca1f02a2cfec78bde5b11f6
#
_cell.length_a   1.000
_cell.length_b   1.000
_cell.length_c   1.000
_cell.angle_alpha   90.00
_cell.angle_beta   90.00
_cell.angle_gamma   90.00
#
_symmetry.space_group_name_H-M   'P 1'
#
loop_
_entity.id
_entity.type
_entity.pdbx_description
1 polymer ?
#
loop_
_entity_poly.entity_id
_entity_poly.type
_entity_poly.pdbx_seq_one_letter_code
_entity_poly.pdbx_strand_id
1 'polypeptide(L)'
;MKILVVDDVHLQREVLSKMIESLGHTVILAADGQQAVDLARRERPDLILMDIEMPVKNGYQAAREITQGQDENWVPIIFVSVSEKDQDLEMAIESGGSDYLVKPVSRAVLGAKIASMHRIDDMRRRQVELSQQLQLAYSELELTSQRDALTGVSNRGNFDMQLQREASRARRSRSALSVVIADVDLFKRYNDHYGHPAGDACLRHIAQALVLACRRPADFVARYGGEEFVLVLPETPAEGARLVAEAARAAVLACAIPHAPAAGTPLVTISAGVATVEPGDDIVPERLIAAADAALYRAKDLGRNQVVAADLRPFQ
;
A
#
# COMPACT_ATOMS: atom_id res chain seq x y z
N MET A 1 -23.85 -3.41 25.88
CA MET A 1 -23.09 -2.14 25.77
C MET A 1 -22.72 -1.66 27.17
N LYS A 2 -21.58 -1.02 27.33
CA LYS A 2 -21.13 -0.31 28.51
C LYS A 2 -21.48 1.17 28.36
N ILE A 3 -22.38 1.69 29.17
CA ILE A 3 -22.93 3.05 29.03
C ILE A 3 -22.50 3.91 30.22
N LEU A 4 -21.87 5.05 29.92
CA LEU A 4 -21.51 6.05 30.91
C LEU A 4 -22.67 7.02 31.10
N VAL A 5 -23.21 7.13 32.33
CA VAL A 5 -24.26 8.08 32.70
C VAL A 5 -23.65 9.19 33.53
N VAL A 6 -23.83 10.43 33.07
CA VAL A 6 -23.25 11.61 33.66
C VAL A 6 -24.39 12.57 34.00
N ASP A 7 -24.58 12.85 35.29
CA ASP A 7 -25.60 13.80 35.80
C ASP A 7 -25.17 14.22 37.22
N ASP A 8 -25.29 15.45 37.63
CA ASP A 8 -24.87 15.90 38.96
C ASP A 8 -25.88 15.48 40.05
N VAL A 9 -27.14 15.24 39.66
CA VAL A 9 -28.21 14.84 40.59
C VAL A 9 -28.20 13.33 40.79
N HIS A 10 -27.84 12.88 42.00
CA HIS A 10 -27.73 11.47 42.33
C HIS A 10 -28.99 10.63 42.01
N LEU A 11 -30.18 11.16 42.28
CA LEU A 11 -31.44 10.47 42.00
C LEU A 11 -31.65 10.25 40.47
N GLN A 12 -31.29 11.23 39.67
CA GLN A 12 -31.40 11.10 38.18
C GLN A 12 -30.46 10.08 37.65
N ARG A 13 -29.19 10.03 38.15
CA ARG A 13 -28.22 8.96 37.80
C ARG A 13 -28.75 7.58 38.13
N GLU A 14 -29.36 7.41 39.32
CA GLU A 14 -29.95 6.12 39.74
C GLU A 14 -31.13 5.69 38.86
N VAL A 15 -32.02 6.61 38.54
CA VAL A 15 -33.19 6.35 37.68
C VAL A 15 -32.73 5.93 36.28
N LEU A 16 -31.81 6.65 35.66
CA LEU A 16 -31.24 6.30 34.35
C LEU A 16 -30.49 4.96 34.41
N SER A 17 -29.68 4.72 35.46
CA SER A 17 -28.98 3.45 35.66
C SER A 17 -29.93 2.27 35.66
N LYS A 18 -30.97 2.31 36.47
CA LYS A 18 -31.97 1.23 36.53
C LYS A 18 -32.71 1.00 35.23
N MET A 19 -33.02 2.08 34.49
CA MET A 19 -33.60 1.96 33.13
C MET A 19 -32.66 1.23 32.20
N ILE A 20 -31.39 1.61 32.16
CA ILE A 20 -30.35 1.05 31.26
C ILE A 20 -30.07 -0.41 31.63
N GLU A 21 -29.93 -0.73 32.92
CA GLU A 21 -29.74 -2.10 33.41
C GLU A 21 -30.93 -2.99 33.06
N SER A 22 -32.17 -2.45 33.15
CA SER A 22 -33.39 -3.18 32.74
C SER A 22 -33.47 -3.43 31.22
N LEU A 23 -32.66 -2.76 30.42
CA LEU A 23 -32.49 -2.98 28.97
C LEU A 23 -31.32 -3.94 28.67
N GLY A 24 -30.64 -4.46 29.69
CA GLY A 24 -29.56 -5.46 29.55
C GLY A 24 -28.19 -4.84 29.29
N HIS A 25 -27.97 -3.58 29.65
CA HIS A 25 -26.68 -2.89 29.48
C HIS A 25 -25.96 -2.68 30.81
N THR A 26 -24.65 -2.50 30.78
CA THR A 26 -23.80 -2.19 31.95
C THR A 26 -23.66 -0.69 32.10
N VAL A 27 -23.68 -0.17 33.33
CA VAL A 27 -23.62 1.25 33.59
C VAL A 27 -22.34 1.64 34.35
N ILE A 28 -21.78 2.76 33.97
CA ILE A 28 -20.75 3.50 34.71
C ILE A 28 -21.36 4.86 35.08
N LEU A 29 -21.07 5.36 36.28
CA LEU A 29 -21.64 6.60 36.77
C LEU A 29 -20.57 7.67 36.94
N ALA A 30 -20.87 8.90 36.53
CA ALA A 30 -20.09 10.11 36.79
C ALA A 30 -20.99 11.20 37.36
N ALA A 31 -20.47 11.99 38.28
CA ALA A 31 -21.24 13.05 38.97
C ALA A 31 -20.98 14.45 38.40
N ASP A 32 -20.05 14.61 37.49
CA ASP A 32 -19.69 15.88 36.85
C ASP A 32 -18.95 15.63 35.53
N GLY A 33 -18.77 16.70 34.73
CA GLY A 33 -18.12 16.60 33.41
C GLY A 33 -16.63 16.23 33.47
N GLN A 34 -15.91 16.54 34.58
CA GLN A 34 -14.51 16.13 34.68
C GLN A 34 -14.37 14.63 34.91
N GLN A 35 -15.19 14.07 35.82
CA GLN A 35 -15.26 12.62 36.02
C GLN A 35 -15.66 11.90 34.72
N ALA A 36 -16.58 12.49 33.93
CA ALA A 36 -16.97 11.94 32.65
C ALA A 36 -15.80 11.80 31.67
N VAL A 37 -14.95 12.82 31.56
CA VAL A 37 -13.76 12.81 30.70
C VAL A 37 -12.77 11.72 31.16
N ASP A 38 -12.50 11.66 32.47
CA ASP A 38 -11.55 10.70 33.03
C ASP A 38 -12.04 9.25 32.87
N LEU A 39 -13.34 9.01 33.10
CA LEU A 39 -13.96 7.70 32.91
C LEU A 39 -14.09 7.29 31.45
N ALA A 40 -14.39 8.22 30.55
CA ALA A 40 -14.44 7.95 29.12
C ALA A 40 -13.08 7.42 28.60
N ARG A 41 -11.98 8.04 29.02
CA ARG A 41 -10.61 7.62 28.67
C ARG A 41 -10.23 6.26 29.28
N ARG A 42 -10.55 6.04 30.55
CA ARG A 42 -10.16 4.83 31.27
C ARG A 42 -11.01 3.62 30.95
N GLU A 43 -12.33 3.80 30.94
CA GLU A 43 -13.31 2.71 30.84
C GLU A 43 -13.77 2.42 29.41
N ARG A 44 -13.54 3.36 28.47
CA ARG A 44 -13.95 3.26 27.05
C ARG A 44 -15.40 2.79 26.90
N PRO A 45 -16.38 3.60 27.30
CA PRO A 45 -17.79 3.24 27.17
C PRO A 45 -18.20 3.18 25.70
N ASP A 46 -19.22 2.38 25.40
CA ASP A 46 -19.81 2.28 24.04
C ASP A 46 -20.78 3.43 23.73
N LEU A 47 -21.30 4.12 24.78
CA LEU A 47 -22.23 5.24 24.70
C LEU A 47 -22.11 6.09 25.95
N ILE A 48 -22.28 7.40 25.82
CA ILE A 48 -22.32 8.35 26.93
C ILE A 48 -23.69 9.04 26.94
N LEU A 49 -24.39 8.99 28.09
CA LEU A 49 -25.54 9.87 28.38
C LEU A 49 -25.03 11.02 29.24
N MET A 50 -25.11 12.25 28.73
CA MET A 50 -24.44 13.39 29.30
C MET A 50 -25.48 14.48 29.67
N ASP A 51 -25.62 14.80 30.94
CA ASP A 51 -26.36 16.01 31.34
C ASP A 51 -25.59 17.25 30.88
N ILE A 52 -26.34 18.30 30.55
CA ILE A 52 -25.76 19.58 30.08
C ILE A 52 -25.33 20.44 31.24
N GLU A 53 -26.25 20.62 32.22
CA GLU A 53 -26.06 21.54 33.34
C GLU A 53 -25.43 20.82 34.54
N MET A 54 -24.11 20.90 34.66
CA MET A 54 -23.38 20.31 35.75
C MET A 54 -22.32 21.25 36.32
N PRO A 55 -22.01 21.16 37.64
CA PRO A 55 -20.93 21.93 38.25
C PRO A 55 -19.56 21.49 37.73
N VAL A 56 -18.52 22.29 37.98
CA VAL A 56 -17.11 22.07 37.64
C VAL A 56 -16.86 22.16 36.14
N LYS A 57 -17.46 21.26 35.36
CA LYS A 57 -17.40 21.22 33.89
C LYS A 57 -18.77 20.83 33.36
N ASN A 58 -19.36 21.67 32.52
CA ASN A 58 -20.66 21.36 31.91
C ASN A 58 -20.55 20.29 30.83
N GLY A 59 -21.71 19.73 30.41
CA GLY A 59 -21.76 18.64 29.47
C GLY A 59 -21.16 18.97 28.10
N TYR A 60 -21.32 20.17 27.59
CA TYR A 60 -20.74 20.61 26.31
C TYR A 60 -19.23 20.68 26.36
N GLN A 61 -18.67 21.18 27.46
CA GLN A 61 -17.20 21.21 27.64
C GLN A 61 -16.62 19.80 27.75
N ALA A 62 -17.29 18.92 28.50
CA ALA A 62 -16.89 17.54 28.65
C ALA A 62 -16.94 16.78 27.30
N ALA A 63 -18.02 16.96 26.54
CA ALA A 63 -18.17 16.33 25.21
C ALA A 63 -17.09 16.78 24.23
N ARG A 64 -16.78 18.08 24.15
CA ARG A 64 -15.67 18.59 23.31
C ARG A 64 -14.34 17.95 23.67
N GLU A 65 -14.02 17.84 24.96
CA GLU A 65 -12.76 17.24 25.40
C GLU A 65 -12.71 15.72 25.15
N ILE A 66 -13.84 15.04 25.24
CA ILE A 66 -13.94 13.62 24.91
C ILE A 66 -13.76 13.41 23.40
N THR A 67 -14.36 14.27 22.56
CA THR A 67 -14.34 14.11 21.09
C THR A 67 -13.05 14.61 20.45
N GLN A 68 -12.34 15.58 21.03
CA GLN A 68 -11.09 16.16 20.50
C GLN A 68 -9.89 15.19 20.40
N GLY A 69 -10.01 13.95 20.81
CA GLY A 69 -8.94 12.93 20.73
C GLY A 69 -9.37 11.61 20.07
N GLN A 70 -10.50 11.61 19.37
CA GLN A 70 -11.15 10.38 18.89
C GLN A 70 -11.07 10.20 17.37
N ASP A 71 -9.87 9.98 16.79
CA ASP A 71 -9.80 9.59 15.38
C ASP A 71 -10.12 8.09 15.16
N GLU A 72 -9.83 7.20 16.10
CA GLU A 72 -10.08 5.77 15.96
C GLU A 72 -11.18 5.19 16.88
N ASN A 73 -11.49 5.82 17.99
CA ASN A 73 -12.44 5.32 19.00
C ASN A 73 -13.62 6.30 19.22
N TRP A 74 -14.43 6.48 18.18
CA TRP A 74 -15.63 7.30 18.30
C TRP A 74 -16.63 6.68 19.29
N VAL A 75 -17.03 7.46 20.31
CA VAL A 75 -18.06 7.09 21.28
C VAL A 75 -19.23 8.06 21.12
N PRO A 76 -20.44 7.60 20.80
CA PRO A 76 -21.60 8.47 20.69
C PRO A 76 -21.95 9.10 22.03
N ILE A 77 -22.30 10.38 21.99
CA ILE A 77 -22.76 11.15 23.17
C ILE A 77 -24.20 11.57 22.93
N ILE A 78 -25.11 11.17 23.80
CA ILE A 78 -26.48 11.62 23.83
C ILE A 78 -26.62 12.61 24.97
N PHE A 79 -26.94 13.89 24.68
CA PHE A 79 -27.21 14.85 25.70
C PHE A 79 -28.58 14.64 26.31
N VAL A 80 -28.71 14.91 27.63
CA VAL A 80 -29.95 14.83 28.38
C VAL A 80 -30.20 16.21 29.02
N SER A 81 -31.31 16.87 28.69
CA SER A 81 -31.58 18.23 29.14
C SER A 81 -33.04 18.44 29.53
N VAL A 82 -33.29 19.48 30.27
CA VAL A 82 -34.65 19.96 30.59
C VAL A 82 -35.21 20.92 29.55
N SER A 83 -34.38 21.42 28.63
CA SER A 83 -34.75 22.44 27.63
C SER A 83 -35.07 21.79 26.29
N GLU A 84 -36.08 22.26 25.59
CA GLU A 84 -36.47 21.90 24.22
C GLU A 84 -36.10 22.99 23.20
N LYS A 85 -35.26 23.97 23.59
CA LYS A 85 -34.93 25.09 22.70
C LYS A 85 -34.01 24.67 21.57
N ASP A 86 -34.28 25.19 20.37
CA ASP A 86 -33.47 24.92 19.17
C ASP A 86 -31.98 25.29 19.35
N GLN A 87 -31.68 26.34 20.11
CA GLN A 87 -30.34 26.79 20.43
C GLN A 87 -29.53 25.73 21.22
N ASP A 88 -30.18 25.00 22.13
CA ASP A 88 -29.53 23.96 22.93
C ASP A 88 -29.23 22.74 22.08
N LEU A 89 -30.06 22.43 21.09
CA LEU A 89 -29.84 21.37 20.11
C LEU A 89 -28.65 21.70 19.18
N GLU A 90 -28.56 22.93 18.68
CA GLU A 90 -27.42 23.37 17.86
C GLU A 90 -26.10 23.25 18.64
N MET A 91 -26.06 23.73 19.88
CA MET A 91 -24.90 23.64 20.75
C MET A 91 -24.52 22.19 21.09
N ALA A 92 -25.49 21.31 21.23
CA ALA A 92 -25.26 19.89 21.46
C ALA A 92 -24.52 19.26 20.29
N ILE A 93 -24.98 19.51 19.05
CA ILE A 93 -24.34 19.00 17.81
C ILE A 93 -22.94 19.57 17.64
N GLU A 94 -22.77 20.89 17.77
CA GLU A 94 -21.46 21.57 17.65
C GLU A 94 -20.46 21.14 18.73
N SER A 95 -20.93 20.65 19.85
CA SER A 95 -20.08 20.13 20.92
C SER A 95 -19.69 18.65 20.75
N GLY A 96 -20.06 18.01 19.62
CA GLY A 96 -19.75 16.62 19.31
C GLY A 96 -20.81 15.61 19.80
N GLY A 97 -22.00 16.07 20.18
CA GLY A 97 -23.13 15.21 20.48
C GLY A 97 -23.66 14.49 19.26
N SER A 98 -24.06 13.24 19.47
CA SER A 98 -24.64 12.39 18.41
C SER A 98 -26.16 12.45 18.42
N ASP A 99 -26.76 12.79 19.55
CA ASP A 99 -28.22 12.88 19.73
C ASP A 99 -28.56 13.64 21.01
N TYR A 100 -29.87 13.78 21.26
CA TYR A 100 -30.44 14.60 22.35
C TYR A 100 -31.67 13.93 22.95
N LEU A 101 -31.87 14.07 24.26
CA LEU A 101 -33.03 13.60 25.05
C LEU A 101 -33.55 14.70 25.96
N VAL A 102 -34.85 14.84 26.03
CA VAL A 102 -35.50 15.80 26.92
C VAL A 102 -35.96 15.12 28.20
N LYS A 103 -35.69 15.71 29.36
CA LYS A 103 -36.20 15.26 30.67
C LYS A 103 -37.68 15.65 30.83
N PRO A 104 -38.56 14.75 31.35
CA PRO A 104 -38.25 13.45 31.90
C PRO A 104 -38.07 12.36 30.83
N VAL A 105 -36.97 11.61 30.92
CA VAL A 105 -36.62 10.55 29.94
C VAL A 105 -37.54 9.36 30.15
N SER A 106 -38.27 8.96 29.12
CA SER A 106 -39.04 7.70 29.16
C SER A 106 -38.15 6.49 28.77
N ARG A 107 -38.38 5.35 29.41
CA ARG A 107 -37.68 4.09 29.13
C ARG A 107 -37.78 3.68 27.65
N ALA A 108 -38.95 3.90 27.03
CA ALA A 108 -39.15 3.54 25.63
C ALA A 108 -38.28 4.40 24.67
N VAL A 109 -38.24 5.72 24.91
CA VAL A 109 -37.40 6.64 24.10
C VAL A 109 -35.93 6.37 24.33
N LEU A 110 -35.50 6.16 25.58
CA LEU A 110 -34.10 5.82 25.89
C LEU A 110 -33.69 4.53 25.19
N GLY A 111 -34.50 3.46 25.27
CA GLY A 111 -34.24 2.19 24.60
C GLY A 111 -34.12 2.32 23.08
N ALA A 112 -35.01 3.09 22.47
CA ALA A 112 -34.95 3.36 21.02
C ALA A 112 -33.68 4.08 20.59
N LYS A 113 -33.24 5.09 21.39
CA LYS A 113 -32.02 5.87 21.13
C LYS A 113 -30.77 5.00 21.31
N ILE A 114 -30.69 4.20 22.39
CA ILE A 114 -29.58 3.25 22.59
C ILE A 114 -29.49 2.26 21.43
N ALA A 115 -30.61 1.68 21.00
CA ALA A 115 -30.66 0.74 19.89
C ALA A 115 -30.26 1.40 18.55
N SER A 116 -30.58 2.68 18.37
CA SER A 116 -30.13 3.45 17.18
C SER A 116 -28.63 3.67 17.18
N MET A 117 -28.04 4.08 18.32
CA MET A 117 -26.61 4.29 18.45
C MET A 117 -25.83 2.99 18.26
N HIS A 118 -26.33 1.87 18.79
CA HIS A 118 -25.73 0.57 18.58
C HIS A 118 -25.65 0.20 17.10
N ARG A 119 -26.74 0.41 16.35
CA ARG A 119 -26.75 0.16 14.90
C ARG A 119 -25.74 1.03 14.13
N ILE A 120 -25.62 2.30 14.52
CA ILE A 120 -24.65 3.21 13.90
C ILE A 120 -23.23 2.76 14.17
N ASP A 121 -22.90 2.36 15.41
CA ASP A 121 -21.58 1.86 15.77
C ASP A 121 -21.26 0.54 15.02
N ASP A 122 -22.20 -0.41 14.96
CA ASP A 122 -22.03 -1.64 14.20
C ASP A 122 -21.80 -1.40 12.71
N MET A 123 -22.54 -0.46 12.10
CA MET A 123 -22.34 -0.10 10.69
C MET A 123 -20.96 0.53 10.47
N ARG A 124 -20.52 1.41 11.37
CA ARG A 124 -19.21 2.05 11.31
C ARG A 124 -18.08 1.01 11.43
N ARG A 125 -18.16 0.10 12.40
CA ARG A 125 -17.16 -0.99 12.56
C ARG A 125 -17.08 -1.85 11.31
N ARG A 126 -18.21 -2.26 10.75
CA ARG A 126 -18.25 -3.03 9.49
C ARG A 126 -17.66 -2.27 8.32
N GLN A 127 -17.91 -0.96 8.23
CA GLN A 127 -17.35 -0.13 7.16
C GLN A 127 -15.82 -0.08 7.25
N VAL A 128 -15.25 0.06 8.45
CA VAL A 128 -13.80 0.04 8.67
C VAL A 128 -13.20 -1.31 8.30
N GLU A 129 -13.82 -2.42 8.75
CA GLU A 129 -13.37 -3.78 8.40
C GLU A 129 -13.40 -4.04 6.90
N LEU A 130 -14.49 -3.67 6.21
CA LEU A 130 -14.61 -3.84 4.77
C LEU A 130 -13.60 -2.98 4.01
N SER A 131 -13.33 -1.75 4.48
CA SER A 131 -12.30 -0.89 3.89
C SER A 131 -10.90 -1.49 4.00
N GLN A 132 -10.57 -2.08 5.16
CA GLN A 132 -9.28 -2.77 5.37
C GLN A 132 -9.16 -4.02 4.49
N GLN A 133 -10.22 -4.84 4.39
CA GLN A 133 -10.23 -6.02 3.53
C GLN A 133 -10.09 -5.66 2.05
N LEU A 134 -10.77 -4.61 1.60
CA LEU A 134 -10.66 -4.11 0.24
C LEU A 134 -9.24 -3.64 -0.07
N GLN A 135 -8.60 -2.95 0.87
CA GLN A 135 -7.23 -2.47 0.71
C GLN A 135 -6.21 -3.61 0.63
N LEU A 136 -6.38 -4.65 1.43
CA LEU A 136 -5.56 -5.86 1.36
C LEU A 136 -5.75 -6.61 0.04
N ALA A 137 -7.00 -6.83 -0.39
CA ALA A 137 -7.30 -7.48 -1.66
C ALA A 137 -6.78 -6.67 -2.87
N TYR A 138 -6.88 -5.35 -2.83
CA TYR A 138 -6.31 -4.47 -3.85
C TYR A 138 -4.79 -4.58 -3.92
N SER A 139 -4.10 -4.60 -2.76
CA SER A 139 -2.65 -4.77 -2.69
C SER A 139 -2.19 -6.14 -3.24
N GLU A 140 -2.92 -7.22 -2.93
CA GLU A 140 -2.65 -8.55 -3.50
C GLU A 140 -2.85 -8.59 -5.01
N LEU A 141 -3.92 -7.98 -5.50
CA LEU A 141 -4.19 -7.87 -6.94
C LEU A 141 -3.09 -7.08 -7.66
N GLU A 142 -2.66 -5.97 -7.07
CA GLU A 142 -1.57 -5.14 -7.60
C GLU A 142 -0.25 -5.91 -7.66
N LEU A 143 0.11 -6.62 -6.59
CA LEU A 143 1.31 -7.48 -6.57
C LEU A 143 1.25 -8.61 -7.61
N THR A 144 0.11 -9.23 -7.79
CA THR A 144 -0.10 -10.29 -8.79
C THR A 144 -0.09 -9.72 -10.20
N SER A 145 -0.66 -8.52 -10.41
CA SER A 145 -0.65 -7.81 -11.69
C SER A 145 0.71 -7.26 -12.11
N GLN A 146 1.70 -7.17 -11.20
CA GLN A 146 3.03 -6.63 -11.47
C GLN A 146 4.07 -7.69 -11.87
N ARG A 147 3.72 -8.97 -11.78
CA ARG A 147 4.63 -10.08 -12.10
C ARG A 147 4.30 -10.73 -13.44
N ASP A 148 5.34 -11.23 -14.12
CA ASP A 148 5.19 -12.13 -15.26
C ASP A 148 4.76 -13.51 -14.77
N ALA A 149 3.65 -14.02 -15.30
CA ALA A 149 3.04 -15.28 -14.84
C ALA A 149 3.92 -16.50 -15.10
N LEU A 150 4.79 -16.46 -16.11
CA LEU A 150 5.68 -17.58 -16.44
C LEU A 150 6.93 -17.59 -15.58
N THR A 151 7.60 -16.46 -15.45
CA THR A 151 8.96 -16.37 -14.89
C THR A 151 8.99 -15.89 -13.44
N GLY A 152 7.91 -15.27 -12.95
CA GLY A 152 7.81 -14.70 -11.59
C GLY A 152 8.59 -13.40 -11.36
N VAL A 153 9.41 -12.95 -12.32
CA VAL A 153 10.02 -11.61 -12.29
C VAL A 153 8.96 -10.55 -12.61
N SER A 154 9.30 -9.29 -12.53
CA SER A 154 8.36 -8.24 -12.89
C SER A 154 7.94 -8.32 -14.36
N ASN A 155 6.71 -7.91 -14.64
CA ASN A 155 6.23 -7.78 -16.00
C ASN A 155 6.59 -6.40 -16.61
N ARG A 156 6.29 -6.24 -17.90
CA ARG A 156 6.54 -4.98 -18.64
C ARG A 156 5.87 -3.77 -18.00
N GLY A 157 4.60 -3.89 -17.56
CA GLY A 157 3.88 -2.77 -16.96
C GLY A 157 4.55 -2.27 -15.67
N ASN A 158 5.02 -3.20 -14.83
CA ASN A 158 5.79 -2.84 -13.64
C ASN A 158 7.17 -2.26 -13.99
N PHE A 159 7.83 -2.77 -15.02
CA PHE A 159 9.07 -2.19 -15.54
C PHE A 159 8.89 -0.72 -15.93
N ASP A 160 7.89 -0.39 -16.75
CA ASP A 160 7.64 0.96 -17.22
C ASP A 160 7.43 1.93 -16.03
N MET A 161 6.64 1.51 -15.04
CA MET A 161 6.39 2.29 -13.83
C MET A 161 7.65 2.47 -12.98
N GLN A 162 8.44 1.43 -12.75
CA GLN A 162 9.66 1.50 -11.94
C GLN A 162 10.74 2.35 -12.63
N LEU A 163 10.91 2.21 -13.94
CA LEU A 163 11.87 3.03 -14.69
C LEU A 163 11.55 4.52 -14.57
N GLN A 164 10.28 4.92 -14.68
CA GLN A 164 9.86 6.32 -14.49
C GLN A 164 10.14 6.82 -13.07
N ARG A 165 9.91 5.97 -12.05
CA ARG A 165 10.22 6.30 -10.65
C ARG A 165 11.71 6.50 -10.42
N GLU A 166 12.54 5.56 -10.91
CA GLU A 166 13.99 5.63 -10.75
C GLU A 166 14.62 6.76 -11.58
N ALA A 167 14.11 7.07 -12.77
CA ALA A 167 14.52 8.23 -13.55
C ALA A 167 14.23 9.55 -12.79
N SER A 168 13.05 9.66 -12.19
CA SER A 168 12.68 10.81 -11.36
C SER A 168 13.55 10.93 -10.10
N ARG A 169 13.91 9.80 -9.49
CA ARG A 169 14.80 9.74 -8.33
C ARG A 169 16.23 10.13 -8.70
N ALA A 170 16.79 9.53 -9.74
CA ALA A 170 18.14 9.80 -10.23
C ALA A 170 18.34 11.25 -10.64
N ARG A 171 17.31 11.89 -11.26
CA ARG A 171 17.31 13.32 -11.58
C ARG A 171 17.42 14.19 -10.32
N ARG A 172 16.68 13.85 -9.23
CA ARG A 172 16.73 14.60 -7.96
C ARG A 172 18.03 14.40 -7.21
N SER A 173 18.54 13.16 -7.15
CA SER A 173 19.77 12.82 -6.43
C SER A 173 21.04 13.08 -7.22
N ARG A 174 20.91 13.45 -8.52
CA ARG A 174 22.03 13.57 -9.47
C ARG A 174 22.90 12.32 -9.47
N SER A 175 22.27 11.16 -9.56
CA SER A 175 22.95 9.87 -9.63
C SER A 175 22.80 9.24 -11.00
N ALA A 176 23.70 8.31 -11.35
CA ALA A 176 23.62 7.54 -12.58
C ALA A 176 22.39 6.63 -12.58
N LEU A 177 21.84 6.37 -13.78
CA LEU A 177 20.80 5.36 -14.00
C LEU A 177 21.17 4.54 -15.23
N SER A 178 21.23 3.21 -15.07
CA SER A 178 21.52 2.29 -16.15
C SER A 178 20.36 1.34 -16.43
N VAL A 179 20.20 0.98 -17.71
CA VAL A 179 19.28 -0.05 -18.16
C VAL A 179 20.07 -1.07 -18.99
N VAL A 180 19.77 -2.35 -18.77
CA VAL A 180 20.26 -3.46 -19.57
C VAL A 180 19.08 -4.14 -20.24
N ILE A 181 19.10 -4.29 -21.56
CA ILE A 181 18.14 -5.12 -22.29
C ILE A 181 18.87 -6.38 -22.75
N ALA A 182 18.34 -7.54 -22.38
CA ALA A 182 18.91 -8.84 -22.71
C ALA A 182 17.88 -9.69 -23.47
N ASP A 183 18.35 -10.45 -24.44
CA ASP A 183 17.54 -11.33 -25.27
C ASP A 183 18.20 -12.70 -25.38
N VAL A 184 17.38 -13.76 -25.32
CA VAL A 184 17.86 -15.15 -25.41
C VAL A 184 18.22 -15.51 -26.83
N ASP A 185 19.48 -15.79 -27.04
CA ASP A 185 20.03 -16.07 -28.38
C ASP A 185 19.37 -17.28 -29.04
N LEU A 186 18.86 -17.07 -30.26
CA LEU A 186 18.26 -18.12 -31.08
C LEU A 186 17.07 -18.84 -30.41
N PHE A 187 16.35 -18.21 -29.51
CA PHE A 187 15.28 -18.84 -28.72
C PHE A 187 14.17 -19.44 -29.57
N LYS A 188 13.83 -18.84 -30.72
CA LYS A 188 12.89 -19.44 -31.67
C LYS A 188 13.36 -20.84 -32.13
N ARG A 189 14.66 -21.01 -32.47
CA ARG A 189 15.21 -22.32 -32.84
C ARG A 189 15.19 -23.31 -31.69
N TYR A 190 15.38 -22.83 -30.47
CA TYR A 190 15.24 -23.65 -29.26
C TYR A 190 13.81 -24.20 -29.15
N ASN A 191 12.81 -23.36 -29.27
CA ASN A 191 11.40 -23.75 -29.24
C ASN A 191 11.01 -24.70 -30.39
N ASP A 192 11.50 -24.44 -31.59
CA ASP A 192 11.26 -25.28 -32.77
C ASP A 192 11.82 -26.70 -32.58
N HIS A 193 12.92 -26.84 -31.80
CA HIS A 193 13.58 -28.14 -31.58
C HIS A 193 13.05 -28.85 -30.31
N TYR A 194 12.88 -28.16 -29.19
CA TYR A 194 12.56 -28.77 -27.90
C TYR A 194 11.07 -28.62 -27.50
N GLY A 195 10.32 -27.81 -28.23
CA GLY A 195 8.93 -27.49 -27.95
C GLY A 195 8.76 -26.35 -26.91
N HIS A 196 7.58 -25.72 -26.94
CA HIS A 196 7.25 -24.60 -26.06
C HIS A 196 7.35 -24.90 -24.53
N PRO A 197 6.99 -26.13 -24.03
CA PRO A 197 7.15 -26.42 -22.60
C PRO A 197 8.59 -26.35 -22.12
N ALA A 198 9.55 -26.81 -22.99
CA ALA A 198 10.98 -26.69 -22.70
C ALA A 198 11.45 -25.22 -22.73
N GLY A 199 10.95 -24.45 -23.69
CA GLY A 199 11.19 -22.99 -23.75
C GLY A 199 10.72 -22.27 -22.51
N ASP A 200 9.55 -22.59 -22.02
CA ASP A 200 9.01 -22.02 -20.77
C ASP A 200 9.90 -22.36 -19.55
N ALA A 201 10.37 -23.60 -19.45
CA ALA A 201 11.32 -24.01 -18.41
C ALA A 201 12.68 -23.28 -18.55
N CYS A 202 13.16 -23.10 -19.76
CA CYS A 202 14.37 -22.34 -20.09
C CYS A 202 14.24 -20.88 -19.60
N LEU A 203 13.14 -20.19 -19.95
CA LEU A 203 12.91 -18.81 -19.52
C LEU A 203 12.82 -18.66 -18.00
N ARG A 204 12.25 -19.64 -17.27
CA ARG A 204 12.25 -19.64 -15.80
C ARG A 204 13.67 -19.71 -15.22
N HIS A 205 14.52 -20.59 -15.75
CA HIS A 205 15.92 -20.69 -15.30
C HIS A 205 16.71 -19.43 -15.61
N ILE A 206 16.53 -18.85 -16.80
CA ILE A 206 17.17 -17.58 -17.17
C ILE A 206 16.73 -16.45 -16.22
N ALA A 207 15.44 -16.31 -15.97
CA ALA A 207 14.93 -15.30 -15.05
C ALA A 207 15.58 -15.42 -13.64
N GLN A 208 15.70 -16.64 -13.11
CA GLN A 208 16.38 -16.89 -11.84
C GLN A 208 17.87 -16.51 -11.88
N ALA A 209 18.56 -16.84 -12.97
CA ALA A 209 19.97 -16.49 -13.14
C ALA A 209 20.18 -14.97 -13.19
N LEU A 210 19.29 -14.25 -13.88
CA LEU A 210 19.32 -12.79 -13.95
C LEU A 210 19.08 -12.14 -12.58
N VAL A 211 18.11 -12.65 -11.80
CA VAL A 211 17.85 -12.15 -10.43
C VAL A 211 19.06 -12.39 -9.53
N LEU A 212 19.73 -13.53 -9.63
CA LEU A 212 20.95 -13.82 -8.85
C LEU A 212 22.15 -12.95 -9.25
N ALA A 213 22.19 -12.48 -10.49
CA ALA A 213 23.23 -11.55 -10.97
C ALA A 213 23.01 -10.12 -10.42
N CYS A 214 21.77 -9.74 -10.15
CA CYS A 214 21.39 -8.46 -9.52
C CYS A 214 21.54 -8.57 -8.00
N ARG A 215 22.69 -8.11 -7.48
CA ARG A 215 23.08 -8.32 -6.07
C ARG A 215 22.56 -7.23 -5.11
N ARG A 216 22.11 -6.09 -5.64
CA ARG A 216 21.65 -4.97 -4.82
C ARG A 216 20.11 -5.04 -4.68
N PRO A 217 19.55 -4.70 -3.52
CA PRO A 217 18.10 -4.67 -3.33
C PRO A 217 17.36 -3.68 -4.25
N ALA A 218 18.09 -2.66 -4.75
CA ALA A 218 17.55 -1.66 -5.67
C ALA A 218 17.59 -2.10 -7.14
N ASP A 219 18.36 -3.14 -7.46
CA ASP A 219 18.42 -3.70 -8.81
C ASP A 219 17.10 -4.42 -9.12
N PHE A 220 16.61 -4.26 -10.31
CA PHE A 220 15.29 -4.71 -10.68
C PHE A 220 15.32 -5.48 -12.00
N VAL A 221 14.70 -6.66 -12.03
CA VAL A 221 14.62 -7.53 -13.20
C VAL A 221 13.16 -7.66 -13.64
N ALA A 222 12.91 -7.49 -14.93
CA ALA A 222 11.61 -7.70 -15.52
C ALA A 222 11.70 -8.50 -16.83
N ARG A 223 10.60 -9.14 -17.19
CA ARG A 223 10.40 -9.70 -18.52
C ARG A 223 9.73 -8.63 -19.40
N TYR A 224 10.42 -8.20 -20.45
CA TYR A 224 9.94 -7.14 -21.33
C TYR A 224 8.90 -7.66 -22.33
N GLY A 225 9.10 -8.88 -22.85
CA GLY A 225 8.18 -9.61 -23.71
C GLY A 225 8.87 -10.81 -24.38
N GLY A 226 8.15 -11.88 -24.67
CA GLY A 226 8.71 -13.06 -25.32
C GLY A 226 9.92 -13.63 -24.58
N GLU A 227 11.10 -13.56 -25.21
CA GLU A 227 12.41 -13.98 -24.69
C GLU A 227 13.28 -12.81 -24.19
N GLU A 228 12.71 -11.61 -24.09
CA GLU A 228 13.44 -10.40 -23.69
C GLU A 228 13.29 -10.11 -22.21
N PHE A 229 14.40 -9.80 -21.58
CA PHE A 229 14.49 -9.37 -20.18
C PHE A 229 15.12 -7.99 -20.08
N VAL A 230 14.78 -7.24 -19.04
CA VAL A 230 15.34 -5.94 -18.77
C VAL A 230 15.75 -5.82 -17.30
N LEU A 231 16.91 -5.19 -17.07
CA LEU A 231 17.41 -4.87 -15.75
C LEU A 231 17.48 -3.35 -15.62
N VAL A 232 16.95 -2.82 -14.51
CA VAL A 232 17.11 -1.42 -14.11
C VAL A 232 18.10 -1.38 -12.95
N LEU A 233 19.13 -0.57 -13.09
CA LEU A 233 20.26 -0.49 -12.17
C LEU A 233 20.39 0.96 -11.67
N PRO A 234 19.67 1.33 -10.59
CA PRO A 234 19.78 2.65 -9.98
C PRO A 234 21.17 2.90 -9.40
N GLU A 235 21.58 4.18 -9.40
CA GLU A 235 22.86 4.62 -8.82
C GLU A 235 24.07 3.80 -9.33
N THR A 236 24.01 3.37 -10.60
CA THR A 236 25.02 2.50 -11.20
C THR A 236 25.58 3.16 -12.46
N PRO A 237 26.88 3.56 -12.44
CA PRO A 237 27.53 4.15 -13.60
C PRO A 237 27.81 3.10 -14.70
N ALA A 238 28.19 3.55 -15.88
CA ALA A 238 28.34 2.72 -17.09
C ALA A 238 29.22 1.48 -16.88
N GLU A 239 30.35 1.59 -16.22
CA GLU A 239 31.24 0.46 -15.96
C GLU A 239 30.61 -0.56 -14.99
N GLY A 240 29.90 -0.06 -13.94
CA GLY A 240 29.17 -0.90 -13.02
C GLY A 240 28.03 -1.67 -13.71
N ALA A 241 27.30 -1.01 -14.59
CA ALA A 241 26.23 -1.64 -15.38
C ALA A 241 26.76 -2.72 -16.33
N ARG A 242 27.91 -2.44 -16.98
CA ARG A 242 28.59 -3.43 -17.82
C ARG A 242 28.99 -4.66 -17.04
N LEU A 243 29.51 -4.50 -15.82
CA LEU A 243 29.87 -5.63 -14.94
C LEU A 243 28.65 -6.46 -14.53
N VAL A 244 27.52 -5.83 -14.21
CA VAL A 244 26.28 -6.53 -13.88
C VAL A 244 25.75 -7.27 -15.11
N ALA A 245 25.76 -6.66 -16.28
CA ALA A 245 25.32 -7.30 -17.53
C ALA A 245 26.21 -8.52 -17.90
N GLU A 246 27.54 -8.41 -17.73
CA GLU A 246 28.45 -9.54 -17.93
C GLU A 246 28.25 -10.66 -16.88
N ALA A 247 27.99 -10.30 -15.63
CA ALA A 247 27.63 -11.27 -14.60
C ALA A 247 26.33 -12.00 -14.96
N ALA A 248 25.31 -11.28 -15.46
CA ALA A 248 24.05 -11.84 -15.92
C ALA A 248 24.26 -12.81 -17.10
N ARG A 249 25.04 -12.42 -18.11
CA ARG A 249 25.41 -13.26 -19.25
C ARG A 249 26.14 -14.53 -18.80
N ALA A 250 27.12 -14.38 -17.93
CA ALA A 250 27.87 -15.49 -17.37
C ALA A 250 27.01 -16.45 -16.53
N ALA A 251 26.08 -15.90 -15.74
CA ALA A 251 25.14 -16.69 -14.93
C ALA A 251 24.19 -17.53 -15.81
N VAL A 252 23.69 -16.96 -16.92
CA VAL A 252 22.86 -17.70 -17.89
C VAL A 252 23.69 -18.81 -18.54
N LEU A 253 24.91 -18.54 -18.99
CA LEU A 253 25.80 -19.55 -19.57
C LEU A 253 26.10 -20.65 -18.56
N ALA A 254 26.29 -20.34 -17.28
CA ALA A 254 26.53 -21.27 -16.20
C ALA A 254 25.36 -22.21 -15.89
N CYS A 255 24.13 -21.86 -16.30
CA CYS A 255 22.98 -22.76 -16.23
C CYS A 255 23.17 -24.02 -17.10
N ALA A 256 24.12 -23.99 -18.05
CA ALA A 256 24.50 -25.09 -18.92
C ALA A 256 23.30 -25.76 -19.64
N ILE A 257 22.29 -24.96 -20.02
CA ILE A 257 21.09 -25.45 -20.72
C ILE A 257 21.50 -25.84 -22.15
N PRO A 258 21.32 -27.11 -22.55
CA PRO A 258 21.70 -27.53 -23.89
C PRO A 258 20.89 -26.82 -24.97
N HIS A 259 21.55 -26.37 -26.03
CA HIS A 259 20.93 -25.80 -27.23
C HIS A 259 21.48 -26.47 -28.49
N ALA A 260 20.94 -27.65 -28.82
CA ALA A 260 21.18 -28.24 -30.13
C ALA A 260 20.41 -27.41 -31.18
N PRO A 261 20.78 -27.24 -32.18
CA PRO A 261 21.47 -26.80 -33.33
C PRO A 261 21.81 -25.28 -33.30
N ALA A 262 22.24 -24.75 -32.22
CA ALA A 262 22.74 -23.38 -32.22
C ALA A 262 24.07 -23.29 -32.99
N ALA A 263 24.18 -22.38 -33.89
CA ALA A 263 25.47 -22.10 -34.51
C ALA A 263 26.35 -21.38 -33.46
N GLY A 264 27.46 -22.01 -33.07
CA GLY A 264 28.49 -21.36 -32.24
C GLY A 264 28.71 -22.00 -30.87
N THR A 265 27.68 -22.02 -29.99
CA THR A 265 27.78 -22.71 -28.68
C THR A 265 26.66 -23.70 -28.49
N PRO A 266 26.94 -24.89 -27.91
CA PRO A 266 25.91 -25.92 -27.69
C PRO A 266 25.01 -25.61 -26.48
N LEU A 267 25.06 -24.40 -25.96
CA LEU A 267 24.33 -23.93 -24.76
C LEU A 267 23.48 -22.71 -25.07
N VAL A 268 22.44 -22.52 -24.27
CA VAL A 268 21.65 -21.29 -24.27
C VAL A 268 22.50 -20.14 -23.76
N THR A 269 22.47 -19.02 -24.49
CA THR A 269 23.17 -17.78 -24.17
C THR A 269 22.23 -16.60 -24.27
N ILE A 270 22.64 -15.44 -23.76
CA ILE A 270 21.99 -14.17 -23.96
C ILE A 270 22.94 -13.16 -24.59
N SER A 271 22.40 -12.30 -25.43
CA SER A 271 23.03 -11.05 -25.84
C SER A 271 22.44 -9.90 -25.02
N ALA A 272 23.24 -8.90 -24.64
CA ALA A 272 22.78 -7.79 -23.84
C ALA A 272 23.29 -6.44 -24.37
N GLY A 273 22.42 -5.44 -24.33
CA GLY A 273 22.73 -4.04 -24.57
C GLY A 273 22.61 -3.23 -23.31
N VAL A 274 23.59 -2.39 -23.01
CA VAL A 274 23.65 -1.54 -21.81
C VAL A 274 23.59 -0.09 -22.22
N ALA A 275 22.75 0.69 -21.56
CA ALA A 275 22.73 2.14 -21.69
C ALA A 275 22.76 2.77 -20.30
N THR A 276 23.47 3.89 -20.15
CA THR A 276 23.64 4.61 -18.90
C THR A 276 23.49 6.10 -19.13
N VAL A 277 22.72 6.76 -18.27
CA VAL A 277 22.72 8.22 -18.13
C VAL A 277 23.58 8.54 -16.92
N GLU A 278 24.61 9.38 -17.15
CA GLU A 278 25.55 9.78 -16.11
C GLU A 278 24.98 10.95 -15.25
N PRO A 279 25.54 11.18 -14.05
CA PRO A 279 25.09 12.24 -13.18
C PRO A 279 25.14 13.64 -13.84
N GLY A 280 23.99 14.31 -13.91
CA GLY A 280 23.89 15.66 -14.47
C GLY A 280 23.34 15.72 -15.90
N ASP A 281 23.24 14.59 -16.58
CA ASP A 281 22.62 14.51 -17.88
C ASP A 281 21.08 14.46 -17.76
N ASP A 282 20.39 14.82 -18.86
CA ASP A 282 18.92 14.74 -18.86
C ASP A 282 18.45 13.28 -19.03
N ILE A 283 17.70 12.81 -18.05
CA ILE A 283 17.22 11.42 -18.00
C ILE A 283 15.87 11.35 -18.71
N VAL A 284 15.87 10.83 -19.93
CA VAL A 284 14.66 10.52 -20.71
C VAL A 284 14.56 9.00 -20.83
N PRO A 285 13.62 8.35 -20.11
CA PRO A 285 13.51 6.89 -20.06
C PRO A 285 13.43 6.22 -21.42
N GLU A 286 12.67 6.81 -22.36
CA GLU A 286 12.48 6.28 -23.70
C GLU A 286 13.78 6.29 -24.52
N ARG A 287 14.63 7.31 -24.35
CA ARG A 287 15.96 7.37 -24.98
C ARG A 287 16.91 6.36 -24.39
N LEU A 288 16.84 6.13 -23.09
CA LEU A 288 17.66 5.14 -22.39
C LEU A 288 17.34 3.72 -22.88
N ILE A 289 16.04 3.40 -23.00
CA ILE A 289 15.58 2.13 -23.56
C ILE A 289 16.05 1.98 -25.02
N ALA A 290 15.82 2.98 -25.87
CA ALA A 290 16.19 2.92 -27.26
C ALA A 290 17.70 2.74 -27.48
N ALA A 291 18.53 3.37 -26.64
CA ALA A 291 19.97 3.19 -26.69
C ALA A 291 20.43 1.79 -26.26
N ALA A 292 19.80 1.23 -25.21
CA ALA A 292 20.07 -0.16 -24.78
C ALA A 292 19.66 -1.16 -25.87
N ASP A 293 18.50 -0.94 -26.51
CA ASP A 293 18.02 -1.80 -27.61
C ASP A 293 18.96 -1.75 -28.82
N ALA A 294 19.40 -0.56 -29.25
CA ALA A 294 20.40 -0.43 -30.31
C ALA A 294 21.74 -1.11 -29.97
N ALA A 295 22.15 -1.09 -28.69
CA ALA A 295 23.33 -1.82 -28.24
C ALA A 295 23.12 -3.35 -28.24
N LEU A 296 21.93 -3.82 -27.85
CA LEU A 296 21.55 -5.24 -27.95
C LEU A 296 21.59 -5.73 -29.41
N TYR A 297 21.04 -4.92 -30.33
CA TYR A 297 21.12 -5.26 -31.76
C TYR A 297 22.56 -5.45 -32.22
N ARG A 298 23.46 -4.53 -31.86
CA ARG A 298 24.90 -4.68 -32.14
C ARG A 298 25.53 -5.93 -31.52
N ALA A 299 25.12 -6.29 -30.27
CA ALA A 299 25.59 -7.51 -29.63
C ALA A 299 25.21 -8.76 -30.43
N LYS A 300 23.99 -8.80 -30.97
CA LYS A 300 23.52 -9.88 -31.84
C LYS A 300 24.28 -9.95 -33.16
N ASP A 301 24.56 -8.82 -33.80
CA ASP A 301 25.29 -8.72 -35.07
C ASP A 301 26.79 -9.13 -34.95
N LEU A 302 27.40 -8.78 -33.81
CA LEU A 302 28.80 -9.09 -33.53
C LEU A 302 29.04 -10.57 -33.13
N GLY A 303 28.03 -11.42 -33.18
CA GLY A 303 28.19 -12.86 -32.97
C GLY A 303 27.47 -13.41 -31.74
N ARG A 304 26.64 -12.65 -31.11
CA ARG A 304 25.85 -13.05 -29.92
C ARG A 304 26.67 -13.35 -28.67
N ASN A 305 26.02 -13.82 -27.60
CA ASN A 305 26.66 -14.19 -26.34
C ASN A 305 27.64 -13.13 -25.80
N GLN A 306 27.25 -11.88 -25.81
CA GLN A 306 28.10 -10.75 -25.42
C GLN A 306 27.28 -9.55 -24.93
N VAL A 307 27.98 -8.65 -24.28
CA VAL A 307 27.46 -7.38 -23.78
C VAL A 307 28.04 -6.23 -24.59
N VAL A 308 27.20 -5.35 -25.09
CA VAL A 308 27.60 -4.12 -25.77
C VAL A 308 27.03 -2.92 -25.04
N ALA A 309 27.86 -1.92 -24.75
CA ALA A 309 27.41 -0.67 -24.18
C ALA A 309 27.04 0.35 -25.28
N ALA A 310 26.00 1.11 -25.04
CA ALA A 310 25.66 2.28 -25.86
C ALA A 310 26.56 3.46 -25.51
N ASP A 311 26.98 4.21 -26.53
CA ASP A 311 27.63 5.49 -26.34
C ASP A 311 26.52 6.58 -26.36
N LEU A 312 26.08 7.00 -25.18
CA LEU A 312 25.07 8.05 -24.99
C LEU A 312 25.71 9.44 -24.97
N ARG A 313 26.73 9.70 -25.80
CA ARG A 313 27.22 11.07 -25.92
C ARG A 313 26.07 11.96 -26.41
N PRO A 314 25.91 13.19 -25.87
CA PRO A 314 24.92 14.11 -26.36
C PRO A 314 25.17 14.33 -27.84
N PHE A 315 24.17 14.11 -28.68
CA PHE A 315 24.20 14.60 -30.05
C PHE A 315 24.39 16.10 -29.97
N GLN A 316 25.56 16.59 -30.47
CA GLN A 316 25.84 17.99 -30.66
C GLN A 316 24.86 18.60 -31.64
#